data_1cf84f053814b849a5312b1c4d4e7aa1
#
_entry.id   1cf84f053814b849a5312b1c4d4e7aa1
#
_cell.length_a   1.000
_cell.length_b   1.000
_cell.length_c   1.000
_cell.angle_alpha   90.00
_cell.angle_beta   90.00
_cell.angle_gamma   90.00
#
_symmetry.space_group_name_H-M   'P 1'
#
loop_
_entity.id
_entity.type
_entity.pdbx_description
1 polymer ?
#
loop_
_entity_poly.entity_id
_entity_poly.type
_entity_poly.pdbx_seq_one_letter_code
_entity_poly.pdbx_strand_id
1 'polypeptide(L)'
;MMPKSLKIIIFDGSFKTTPFINRLLEGLVHNQHKVYVLGFNEALTTKIAQVNYVPLGSNQNKWRLIVTTLKLYWTNKNKASVCQALGNLIKGKRTDIQKQNVQFAINKIKPDVIHAQWTSVLPWLEEILEAQKIPVILSQRGYHSNIRPFVNQDNFNYLKHWYPKIAGFHSVSKAISKKGDDIYKATDKKNHVVYTGIDFEKLPFNKSLPTTKTLEVISVGRAHWIKGYDNALQSCQLLKEQNIDFKYTIIGAAGDEELQFLRHDLGLENHVNLIGRLPQEDVFKRMQNANVLVVSSIAEGVPNVVVEAMALGVPVISTACGGVEELIENNTNGWLVPTRNPKALAEALIKFNQLPKSTIENIRISAHKKVEAQHSETKMIADMEALYKTVIKAKS
;
A
#
# COMPACT_ATOMS: atom_id res chain seq x y z
N MET A 1 -24.08 -1.29 23.60
CA MET A 1 -23.07 -0.35 24.11
C MET A 1 -22.38 0.26 22.92
N MET A 2 -22.41 1.60 22.76
CA MET A 2 -21.58 2.27 21.74
C MET A 2 -20.11 1.91 21.99
N PRO A 3 -19.32 1.60 20.93
CA PRO A 3 -17.92 1.30 21.11
C PRO A 3 -17.23 2.52 21.74
N LYS A 4 -16.39 2.30 22.76
CA LYS A 4 -15.62 3.37 23.42
C LYS A 4 -14.75 4.07 22.38
N SER A 5 -14.91 5.40 22.22
CA SER A 5 -14.08 6.20 21.32
C SER A 5 -12.61 6.07 21.73
N LEU A 6 -11.74 5.68 20.78
CA LEU A 6 -10.31 5.52 20.98
C LEU A 6 -9.56 6.76 20.48
N LYS A 7 -8.42 7.05 21.11
CA LYS A 7 -7.42 7.99 20.61
C LYS A 7 -6.35 7.18 19.84
N ILE A 8 -6.34 7.33 18.53
CA ILE A 8 -5.49 6.53 17.64
C ILE A 8 -4.47 7.45 16.98
N ILE A 9 -3.20 7.11 17.09
CA ILE A 9 -2.14 7.75 16.30
C ILE A 9 -1.88 6.88 15.06
N ILE A 10 -2.00 7.47 13.88
CA ILE A 10 -1.51 6.91 12.62
C ILE A 10 -0.17 7.58 12.32
N PHE A 11 0.90 6.78 12.37
CA PHE A 11 2.24 7.29 12.09
C PHE A 11 2.72 6.84 10.71
N ASP A 12 2.57 7.74 9.75
CA ASP A 12 3.01 7.53 8.36
C ASP A 12 4.41 8.10 8.09
N GLY A 13 4.88 9.02 8.94
CA GLY A 13 6.12 9.76 8.75
C GLY A 13 5.99 10.97 7.81
N SER A 14 4.85 11.11 7.13
CA SER A 14 4.53 12.22 6.23
C SER A 14 3.05 12.59 6.36
N PHE A 15 2.68 13.81 5.97
CA PHE A 15 1.27 14.19 5.81
C PHE A 15 0.73 13.89 4.41
N LYS A 16 1.59 13.50 3.48
CA LYS A 16 1.21 13.04 2.15
C LYS A 16 0.88 11.56 2.20
N THR A 17 -0.24 11.24 2.85
CA THR A 17 -0.72 9.88 3.03
C THR A 17 -1.25 9.29 1.71
N THR A 18 -1.16 7.98 1.60
CA THR A 18 -1.65 7.25 0.42
C THR A 18 -3.16 7.05 0.46
N PRO A 19 -3.84 6.80 -0.68
CA PRO A 19 -5.30 6.64 -0.73
C PRO A 19 -5.85 5.60 0.27
N PHE A 20 -5.17 4.49 0.48
CA PHE A 20 -5.61 3.47 1.42
C PHE A 20 -5.49 3.92 2.90
N ILE A 21 -4.49 4.76 3.23
CA ILE A 21 -4.38 5.36 4.57
C ILE A 21 -5.50 6.41 4.73
N ASN A 22 -5.79 7.19 3.69
CA ASN A 22 -6.88 8.18 3.74
C ASN A 22 -8.22 7.51 4.02
N ARG A 23 -8.55 6.42 3.34
CA ARG A 23 -9.76 5.62 3.60
C ARG A 23 -9.82 5.11 5.04
N LEU A 24 -8.68 4.63 5.59
CA LEU A 24 -8.59 4.24 6.99
C LEU A 24 -8.87 5.42 7.93
N LEU A 25 -8.30 6.59 7.67
CA LEU A 25 -8.51 7.79 8.47
C LEU A 25 -9.99 8.23 8.45
N GLU A 26 -10.60 8.27 7.26
CA GLU A 26 -12.01 8.64 7.05
C GLU A 26 -12.95 7.68 7.79
N GLY A 27 -12.74 6.37 7.66
CA GLY A 27 -13.55 5.37 8.34
C GLY A 27 -13.43 5.41 9.86
N LEU A 28 -12.21 5.59 10.39
CA LEU A 28 -12.01 5.70 11.84
C LEU A 28 -12.67 6.96 12.42
N VAL A 29 -12.62 8.09 11.70
CA VAL A 29 -13.31 9.33 12.10
C VAL A 29 -14.82 9.16 12.01
N HIS A 30 -15.33 8.53 10.95
CA HIS A 30 -16.77 8.21 10.82
C HIS A 30 -17.27 7.41 12.01
N ASN A 31 -16.47 6.44 12.49
CA ASN A 31 -16.75 5.64 13.69
C ASN A 31 -16.43 6.38 15.01
N GLN A 32 -16.32 7.72 14.97
CA GLN A 32 -16.15 8.62 16.13
C GLN A 32 -14.87 8.41 16.93
N HIS A 33 -13.83 7.82 16.36
CA HIS A 33 -12.51 7.79 16.98
C HIS A 33 -11.80 9.14 16.86
N LYS A 34 -10.94 9.46 17.84
CA LYS A 34 -10.06 10.63 17.80
C LYS A 34 -8.77 10.25 17.08
N VAL A 35 -8.66 10.62 15.82
CA VAL A 35 -7.54 10.24 14.95
C VAL A 35 -6.51 11.36 14.85
N TYR A 36 -5.24 11.00 15.04
CA TYR A 36 -4.08 11.87 14.94
C TYR A 36 -3.12 11.31 13.91
N VAL A 37 -2.70 12.12 12.95
CA VAL A 37 -1.63 11.76 11.99
C VAL A 37 -0.36 12.46 12.41
N LEU A 38 0.69 11.69 12.70
CA LEU A 38 2.02 12.23 12.94
C LEU A 38 2.84 12.17 11.65
N GLY A 39 3.52 13.29 11.34
CA GLY A 39 4.36 13.36 10.15
C GLY A 39 5.37 14.50 10.19
N PHE A 40 6.47 14.30 9.47
CA PHE A 40 7.43 15.35 9.16
C PHE A 40 6.83 16.20 8.04
N ASN A 41 6.44 17.43 8.39
CA ASN A 41 5.60 18.27 7.54
C ASN A 41 6.38 19.04 6.48
N GLU A 42 6.62 18.44 5.36
CA GLU A 42 7.14 19.17 4.19
C GLU A 42 6.00 19.84 3.40
N ALA A 43 4.93 19.13 3.16
CA ALA A 43 3.70 19.63 2.55
C ALA A 43 2.47 18.90 3.05
N LEU A 44 1.37 19.64 3.27
CA LEU A 44 0.04 19.07 3.48
C LEU A 44 -0.83 19.49 2.29
N THR A 45 -1.08 18.57 1.39
CA THR A 45 -1.85 18.84 0.17
C THR A 45 -3.35 18.75 0.37
N THR A 46 -3.81 17.82 1.21
CA THR A 46 -5.24 17.59 1.48
C THR A 46 -5.44 17.24 2.95
N LYS A 47 -6.38 17.92 3.61
CA LYS A 47 -6.79 17.61 4.98
C LYS A 47 -8.10 16.84 4.97
N ILE A 48 -8.10 15.69 5.63
CA ILE A 48 -9.34 14.96 5.92
C ILE A 48 -10.00 15.64 7.12
N ALA A 49 -11.30 15.91 7.01
CA ALA A 49 -12.08 16.55 8.07
C ALA A 49 -11.99 15.75 9.38
N GLN A 50 -11.93 16.44 10.51
CA GLN A 50 -11.87 15.86 11.86
C GLN A 50 -10.59 15.04 12.18
N VAL A 51 -9.65 14.89 11.24
CA VAL A 51 -8.33 14.30 11.50
C VAL A 51 -7.38 15.38 12.04
N ASN A 52 -6.68 15.07 13.12
CA ASN A 52 -5.71 15.98 13.75
C ASN A 52 -4.31 15.73 13.18
N TYR A 53 -3.78 16.66 12.40
CA TYR A 53 -2.42 16.57 11.86
C TYR A 53 -1.43 17.21 12.82
N VAL A 54 -0.49 16.43 13.36
CA VAL A 54 0.50 16.86 14.34
C VAL A 54 1.89 16.87 13.71
N PRO A 55 2.44 18.07 13.43
CA PRO A 55 3.74 18.20 12.81
C PRO A 55 4.87 17.83 13.77
N LEU A 56 5.85 17.09 13.26
CA LEU A 56 7.06 16.67 13.97
C LEU A 56 8.32 17.49 13.57
N GLY A 57 8.12 18.52 12.75
CA GLY A 57 9.18 19.32 12.13
C GLY A 57 9.43 18.93 10.68
N SER A 58 10.48 19.49 10.09
CA SER A 58 10.81 19.32 8.69
C SER A 58 12.14 18.58 8.51
N ASN A 59 12.23 17.72 7.51
CA ASN A 59 13.48 17.07 7.10
C ASN A 59 14.36 18.00 6.25
N GLN A 60 13.77 18.98 5.57
CA GLN A 60 14.45 19.88 4.64
C GLN A 60 14.68 21.27 5.22
N ASN A 61 13.74 21.78 6.01
CA ASN A 61 13.76 23.15 6.51
C ASN A 61 14.10 23.24 8.00
N LYS A 62 15.30 23.76 8.33
CA LYS A 62 15.79 23.91 9.71
C LYS A 62 14.87 24.82 10.55
N TRP A 63 14.39 25.94 9.99
CA TRP A 63 13.53 26.87 10.71
C TRP A 63 12.18 26.25 11.08
N ARG A 64 11.58 25.49 10.17
CA ARG A 64 10.35 24.74 10.48
C ARG A 64 10.59 23.70 11.59
N LEU A 65 11.74 23.02 11.59
CA LEU A 65 12.10 22.10 12.66
C LEU A 65 12.16 22.85 14.00
N ILE A 66 12.91 23.97 14.07
CA ILE A 66 13.07 24.77 15.29
C ILE A 66 11.71 25.26 15.81
N VAL A 67 10.92 25.90 14.95
CA VAL A 67 9.61 26.44 15.34
C VAL A 67 8.66 25.35 15.83
N THR A 68 8.63 24.20 15.14
CA THR A 68 7.79 23.07 15.56
C THR A 68 8.26 22.51 16.89
N THR A 69 9.56 22.35 17.07
CA THR A 69 10.16 21.89 18.32
C THR A 69 9.78 22.82 19.48
N LEU A 70 9.97 24.12 19.32
CA LEU A 70 9.60 25.11 20.36
C LEU A 70 8.10 25.07 20.69
N LYS A 71 7.22 24.94 19.70
CA LYS A 71 5.77 24.81 19.92
C LYS A 71 5.40 23.54 20.70
N LEU A 72 6.03 22.40 20.37
CA LEU A 72 5.81 21.15 21.10
C LEU A 72 6.32 21.25 22.55
N TYR A 73 7.46 21.88 22.77
CA TYR A 73 8.04 22.08 24.10
C TYR A 73 7.26 23.05 24.97
N TRP A 74 6.80 24.16 24.42
CA TRP A 74 6.01 25.12 25.17
C TRP A 74 4.75 24.52 25.79
N THR A 75 4.21 23.50 25.14
CA THR A 75 3.04 22.77 25.64
C THR A 75 3.40 21.65 26.64
N ASN A 76 4.68 21.37 26.85
CA ASN A 76 5.17 20.32 27.76
C ASN A 76 5.73 20.94 29.05
N LYS A 77 5.26 20.44 30.21
CA LYS A 77 5.62 20.99 31.53
C LYS A 77 7.05 20.57 32.02
N ASN A 78 7.80 19.75 31.26
CA ASN A 78 9.09 19.25 31.69
C ASN A 78 10.25 20.14 31.22
N LYS A 79 10.74 21.02 32.14
CA LYS A 79 11.83 21.96 31.85
C LYS A 79 13.17 21.30 31.47
N ALA A 80 13.52 20.15 32.05
CA ALA A 80 14.77 19.45 31.74
C ALA A 80 14.85 19.00 30.28
N SER A 81 13.75 18.52 29.72
CA SER A 81 13.65 18.13 28.33
C SER A 81 13.79 19.32 27.36
N VAL A 82 13.37 20.52 27.78
CA VAL A 82 13.52 21.76 26.98
C VAL A 82 15.01 22.13 26.85
N CYS A 83 15.78 22.07 27.94
CA CYS A 83 17.22 22.37 27.92
C CYS A 83 17.99 21.38 27.06
N GLN A 84 17.64 20.08 27.12
CA GLN A 84 18.27 19.03 26.28
C GLN A 84 17.99 19.27 24.79
N ALA A 85 16.78 19.70 24.46
CA ALA A 85 16.40 19.98 23.08
C ALA A 85 17.08 21.23 22.52
N LEU A 86 17.19 22.28 23.31
CA LEU A 86 17.98 23.44 22.92
C LEU A 86 19.46 23.07 22.70
N GLY A 87 20.03 22.21 23.56
CA GLY A 87 21.36 21.65 23.37
C GLY A 87 21.51 20.85 22.06
N ASN A 88 20.52 20.04 21.71
CA ASN A 88 20.50 19.29 20.46
C ASN A 88 20.32 20.18 19.23
N LEU A 89 19.53 21.27 19.34
CA LEU A 89 19.38 22.29 18.28
C LEU A 89 20.71 22.99 18.00
N ILE A 90 21.43 23.38 19.05
CA ILE A 90 22.75 24.03 18.94
C ILE A 90 23.77 23.05 18.31
N LYS A 91 23.76 21.79 18.72
CA LYS A 91 24.66 20.74 18.21
C LYS A 91 24.26 20.19 16.82
N GLY A 92 23.15 20.64 16.25
CA GLY A 92 22.66 20.21 14.94
C GLY A 92 22.22 18.74 14.87
N LYS A 93 21.89 18.09 16.00
CA LYS A 93 21.46 16.71 16.10
C LYS A 93 19.99 16.53 15.69
N ARG A 94 19.72 16.64 14.39
CA ARG A 94 18.36 16.64 13.81
C ARG A 94 17.55 15.40 14.22
N THR A 95 18.11 14.22 14.10
CA THR A 95 17.43 12.94 14.41
C THR A 95 16.99 12.88 15.88
N ASP A 96 17.86 13.31 16.80
CA ASP A 96 17.55 13.32 18.23
C ASP A 96 16.40 14.31 18.55
N ILE A 97 16.41 15.48 17.89
CA ILE A 97 15.31 16.46 18.01
C ILE A 97 14.01 15.86 17.49
N GLN A 98 14.04 15.16 16.38
CA GLN A 98 12.86 14.55 15.80
C GLN A 98 12.32 13.41 16.70
N LYS A 99 13.19 12.56 17.26
CA LYS A 99 12.78 11.56 18.26
C LYS A 99 12.12 12.21 19.46
N GLN A 100 12.70 13.28 19.98
CA GLN A 100 12.10 14.04 21.08
C GLN A 100 10.74 14.66 20.71
N ASN A 101 10.59 15.22 19.50
CA ASN A 101 9.32 15.76 19.02
C ASN A 101 8.23 14.67 18.96
N VAL A 102 8.57 13.44 18.56
CA VAL A 102 7.65 12.30 18.59
C VAL A 102 7.22 12.01 20.02
N GLN A 103 8.16 11.93 20.99
CA GLN A 103 7.84 11.69 22.39
C GLN A 103 6.89 12.77 22.96
N PHE A 104 7.17 14.05 22.68
CA PHE A 104 6.31 15.14 23.16
C PHE A 104 4.92 15.10 22.56
N ALA A 105 4.81 14.81 21.27
CA ALA A 105 3.51 14.66 20.61
C ALA A 105 2.70 13.51 21.25
N ILE A 106 3.33 12.35 21.46
CA ILE A 106 2.70 11.19 22.07
C ILE A 106 2.29 11.48 23.51
N ASN A 107 3.16 12.07 24.31
CA ASN A 107 2.87 12.42 25.72
C ASN A 107 1.72 13.44 25.84
N LYS A 108 1.59 14.35 24.88
CA LYS A 108 0.48 15.32 24.82
C LYS A 108 -0.83 14.67 24.42
N ILE A 109 -0.82 13.80 23.43
CA ILE A 109 -2.02 13.12 22.88
C ILE A 109 -2.53 12.06 23.86
N LYS A 110 -1.63 11.32 24.50
CA LYS A 110 -1.92 10.15 25.35
C LYS A 110 -2.82 9.16 24.58
N PRO A 111 -2.32 8.56 23.49
CA PRO A 111 -3.11 7.68 22.66
C PRO A 111 -3.36 6.33 23.34
N ASP A 112 -4.45 5.68 22.97
CA ASP A 112 -4.76 4.30 23.36
C ASP A 112 -3.92 3.29 22.53
N VAL A 113 -3.56 3.67 21.29
CA VAL A 113 -2.77 2.85 20.37
C VAL A 113 -2.01 3.73 19.36
N ILE A 114 -0.83 3.28 18.96
CA ILE A 114 -0.05 3.86 17.86
C ILE A 114 0.00 2.84 16.73
N HIS A 115 -0.39 3.24 15.52
CA HIS A 115 -0.33 2.41 14.33
C HIS A 115 0.73 2.95 13.35
N ALA A 116 1.91 2.34 13.37
CA ALA A 116 3.00 2.60 12.44
C ALA A 116 2.65 2.01 11.06
N GLN A 117 2.61 2.86 10.03
CA GLN A 117 2.22 2.43 8.68
C GLN A 117 3.34 1.76 7.89
N TRP A 118 4.60 1.97 8.30
CA TRP A 118 5.79 1.47 7.62
C TRP A 118 6.86 1.06 8.62
N THR A 119 7.68 0.06 8.26
CA THR A 119 8.85 -0.29 9.07
C THR A 119 9.86 0.86 9.16
N SER A 120 9.88 1.75 8.18
CA SER A 120 10.79 2.90 8.14
C SER A 120 10.52 3.96 9.22
N VAL A 121 9.36 3.94 9.89
CA VAL A 121 9.06 4.87 10.99
C VAL A 121 9.40 4.29 12.38
N LEU A 122 9.78 3.02 12.48
CA LEU A 122 10.14 2.38 13.75
C LEU A 122 11.31 3.08 14.48
N PRO A 123 12.35 3.60 13.81
CA PRO A 123 13.45 4.29 14.50
C PRO A 123 13.02 5.47 15.36
N TRP A 124 11.89 6.11 15.07
CA TRP A 124 11.33 7.18 15.90
C TRP A 124 10.44 6.68 17.03
N LEU A 125 10.13 5.37 17.09
CA LEU A 125 9.28 4.74 18.10
C LEU A 125 10.08 3.85 19.07
N GLU A 126 11.40 3.73 18.91
CA GLU A 126 12.24 2.83 19.70
C GLU A 126 12.05 2.98 21.22
N GLU A 127 12.04 4.21 21.74
CA GLU A 127 11.81 4.47 23.17
C GLU A 127 10.40 4.07 23.63
N ILE A 128 9.39 4.20 22.76
CA ILE A 128 8.03 3.76 23.04
C ILE A 128 7.95 2.24 23.07
N LEU A 129 8.66 1.58 22.14
CA LEU A 129 8.74 0.13 22.07
C LEU A 129 9.50 -0.45 23.28
N GLU A 130 10.57 0.21 23.73
CA GLU A 130 11.27 -0.20 24.96
C GLU A 130 10.40 -0.02 26.21
N ALA A 131 9.74 1.12 26.32
CA ALA A 131 8.90 1.43 27.47
C ALA A 131 7.67 0.54 27.60
N GLN A 132 7.20 -0.03 26.50
CA GLN A 132 6.03 -0.94 26.43
C GLN A 132 4.74 -0.40 27.10
N LYS A 133 4.61 0.94 27.30
CA LYS A 133 3.44 1.57 27.96
C LYS A 133 2.26 1.76 27.04
N ILE A 134 2.50 2.02 25.76
CA ILE A 134 1.48 2.23 24.74
C ILE A 134 1.61 1.14 23.70
N PRO A 135 0.53 0.43 23.34
CA PRO A 135 0.61 -0.59 22.29
C PRO A 135 0.94 0.01 20.94
N VAL A 136 1.92 -0.55 20.25
CA VAL A 136 2.30 -0.19 18.89
C VAL A 136 1.89 -1.31 17.96
N ILE A 137 1.12 -0.97 16.92
CA ILE A 137 0.79 -1.85 15.79
C ILE A 137 1.68 -1.45 14.63
N LEU A 138 2.18 -2.44 13.89
CA LEU A 138 2.95 -2.24 12.68
C LEU A 138 2.24 -2.81 11.47
N SER A 139 2.04 -1.97 10.45
CA SER A 139 1.62 -2.44 9.13
C SER A 139 2.77 -3.11 8.39
N GLN A 140 2.53 -4.32 7.91
CA GLN A 140 3.40 -5.08 7.01
C GLN A 140 2.86 -4.97 5.59
N ARG A 141 3.65 -4.32 4.70
CA ARG A 141 3.21 -3.96 3.34
C ARG A 141 4.35 -4.08 2.33
N GLY A 142 4.10 -4.72 1.19
CA GLY A 142 4.92 -4.71 -0.03
C GLY A 142 6.44 -4.79 0.22
N TYR A 143 7.21 -4.01 -0.55
CA TYR A 143 8.67 -4.02 -0.58
C TYR A 143 9.35 -3.99 0.79
N HIS A 144 8.86 -3.17 1.71
CA HIS A 144 9.46 -3.01 3.06
C HIS A 144 9.30 -4.24 3.95
N SER A 145 8.39 -5.16 3.64
CA SER A 145 8.12 -6.36 4.44
C SER A 145 8.52 -7.64 3.73
N ASN A 146 8.43 -7.70 2.39
CA ASN A 146 8.65 -8.93 1.65
C ASN A 146 9.96 -8.98 0.85
N ILE A 147 10.67 -7.85 0.71
CA ILE A 147 11.93 -7.81 -0.06
C ILE A 147 13.07 -7.23 0.78
N ARG A 148 12.93 -5.98 1.24
CA ARG A 148 14.04 -5.25 1.88
C ARG A 148 14.72 -6.01 3.02
N PRO A 149 14.02 -6.66 3.96
CA PRO A 149 14.68 -7.41 5.03
C PRO A 149 15.53 -8.56 4.51
N PHE A 150 15.12 -9.18 3.40
CA PHE A 150 15.78 -10.38 2.87
C PHE A 150 16.96 -10.09 1.92
N VAL A 151 17.14 -8.82 1.53
CA VAL A 151 18.27 -8.37 0.70
C VAL A 151 19.19 -7.38 1.44
N ASN A 152 18.85 -7.01 2.68
CA ASN A 152 19.63 -6.12 3.54
C ASN A 152 19.67 -6.69 4.96
N GLN A 153 20.83 -7.26 5.33
CA GLN A 153 21.03 -7.95 6.59
C GLN A 153 20.85 -7.02 7.80
N ASP A 154 21.29 -5.77 7.72
CA ASP A 154 21.13 -4.80 8.81
C ASP A 154 19.65 -4.51 9.06
N ASN A 155 18.87 -4.37 8.00
CA ASN A 155 17.42 -4.19 8.11
C ASN A 155 16.75 -5.45 8.70
N PHE A 156 17.16 -6.65 8.29
CA PHE A 156 16.65 -7.90 8.86
C PHE A 156 16.93 -7.97 10.36
N ASN A 157 18.18 -7.74 10.78
CA ASN A 157 18.60 -7.77 12.18
C ASN A 157 17.87 -6.71 13.00
N TYR A 158 17.69 -5.50 12.46
CA TYR A 158 16.91 -4.43 13.07
C TYR A 158 15.46 -4.86 13.32
N LEU A 159 14.78 -5.41 12.33
CA LEU A 159 13.41 -5.87 12.47
C LEU A 159 13.30 -7.07 13.42
N LYS A 160 14.23 -8.02 13.36
CA LYS A 160 14.29 -9.17 14.28
C LYS A 160 14.41 -8.74 15.74
N HIS A 161 15.12 -7.64 16.02
CA HIS A 161 15.24 -7.08 17.36
C HIS A 161 13.95 -6.40 17.83
N TRP A 162 13.27 -5.64 16.94
CA TRP A 162 12.14 -4.82 17.34
C TRP A 162 10.77 -5.51 17.24
N TYR A 163 10.61 -6.52 16.38
CA TYR A 163 9.34 -7.22 16.19
C TYR A 163 8.78 -7.86 17.46
N PRO A 164 9.59 -8.45 18.37
CA PRO A 164 9.11 -8.96 19.66
C PRO A 164 8.44 -7.90 20.55
N LYS A 165 8.75 -6.61 20.34
CA LYS A 165 8.20 -5.49 21.11
C LYS A 165 6.95 -4.86 20.48
N ILE A 166 6.56 -5.29 19.28
CA ILE A 166 5.35 -4.86 18.59
C ILE A 166 4.14 -5.57 19.21
N ALA A 167 3.14 -4.79 19.63
CA ALA A 167 1.94 -5.32 20.27
C ALA A 167 1.01 -6.06 19.31
N GLY A 168 1.03 -5.71 18.03
CA GLY A 168 0.24 -6.37 16.98
C GLY A 168 0.71 -6.00 15.58
N PHE A 169 0.44 -6.88 14.63
CA PHE A 169 0.78 -6.70 13.23
C PHE A 169 -0.49 -6.63 12.39
N HIS A 170 -0.55 -5.64 11.53
CA HIS A 170 -1.48 -5.57 10.42
C HIS A 170 -0.77 -6.03 9.16
N SER A 171 -1.16 -7.15 8.59
CA SER A 171 -0.65 -7.63 7.30
C SER A 171 -1.68 -7.42 6.21
N VAL A 172 -1.27 -6.89 5.06
CA VAL A 172 -2.17 -6.64 3.91
C VAL A 172 -2.58 -7.90 3.17
N SER A 173 -1.93 -9.04 3.47
CA SER A 173 -2.24 -10.38 2.93
C SER A 173 -1.66 -11.48 3.83
N LYS A 174 -2.13 -12.70 3.65
CA LYS A 174 -1.55 -13.90 4.30
C LYS A 174 -0.11 -14.13 3.84
N ALA A 175 0.18 -13.87 2.57
CA ALA A 175 1.54 -13.98 2.03
C ALA A 175 2.52 -13.03 2.75
N ILE A 176 2.12 -11.77 2.96
CA ILE A 176 2.92 -10.80 3.73
C ILE A 176 3.02 -11.18 5.21
N SER A 177 1.93 -11.69 5.79
CA SER A 177 1.94 -12.22 7.16
C SER A 177 3.00 -13.31 7.33
N LYS A 178 3.04 -14.28 6.42
CA LYS A 178 4.03 -15.36 6.39
C LYS A 178 5.47 -14.81 6.26
N LYS A 179 5.68 -13.80 5.42
CA LYS A 179 6.99 -13.12 5.32
C LYS A 179 7.39 -12.42 6.62
N GLY A 180 6.44 -11.86 7.35
CA GLY A 180 6.69 -11.34 8.69
C GLY A 180 7.08 -12.44 9.69
N ASP A 181 6.56 -13.65 9.54
CA ASP A 181 6.92 -14.80 10.36
C ASP A 181 8.33 -15.34 10.05
N ASP A 182 8.84 -15.16 8.84
CA ASP A 182 10.25 -15.47 8.49
C ASP A 182 11.24 -14.58 9.28
N ILE A 183 10.81 -13.40 9.73
CA ILE A 183 11.63 -12.48 10.56
C ILE A 183 11.44 -12.78 12.06
N TYR A 184 10.19 -12.91 12.50
CA TYR A 184 9.80 -13.18 13.89
C TYR A 184 8.50 -13.97 13.94
N LYS A 185 8.56 -15.15 14.54
CA LYS A 185 7.43 -16.05 14.77
C LYS A 185 7.32 -16.35 16.26
N ALA A 186 6.10 -16.16 16.81
CA ALA A 186 5.78 -16.54 18.18
C ALA A 186 4.31 -17.00 18.23
N THR A 187 4.00 -17.88 19.19
CA THR A 187 2.65 -18.45 19.36
C THR A 187 1.61 -17.43 19.79
N ASP A 188 2.04 -16.40 20.53
CA ASP A 188 1.22 -15.29 21.03
C ASP A 188 1.24 -14.06 20.12
N LYS A 189 1.96 -14.11 18.99
CA LYS A 189 2.06 -13.03 18.01
C LYS A 189 0.68 -12.67 17.47
N LYS A 190 0.22 -11.45 17.77
CA LYS A 190 -1.06 -10.92 17.28
C LYS A 190 -0.89 -10.39 15.86
N ASN A 191 -1.21 -11.21 14.89
CA ASN A 191 -1.16 -10.84 13.48
C ASN A 191 -2.55 -10.94 12.86
N HIS A 192 -3.04 -9.82 12.33
CA HIS A 192 -4.34 -9.74 11.65
C HIS A 192 -4.11 -9.40 10.18
N VAL A 193 -4.67 -10.23 9.30
CA VAL A 193 -4.75 -9.90 7.89
C VAL A 193 -5.97 -9.01 7.69
N VAL A 194 -5.71 -7.75 7.34
CA VAL A 194 -6.75 -6.77 6.99
C VAL A 194 -6.50 -6.31 5.56
N TYR A 195 -7.38 -6.73 4.66
CA TYR A 195 -7.29 -6.36 3.26
C TYR A 195 -7.61 -4.88 3.04
N THR A 196 -7.02 -4.29 2.02
CA THR A 196 -7.32 -2.90 1.63
C THR A 196 -8.78 -2.79 1.22
N GLY A 197 -9.51 -1.87 1.83
CA GLY A 197 -10.88 -1.53 1.44
C GLY A 197 -10.92 -0.57 0.25
N ILE A 198 -11.94 -0.71 -0.57
CA ILE A 198 -12.28 0.21 -1.64
C ILE A 198 -13.75 0.66 -1.51
N ASP A 199 -14.03 1.85 -2.05
CA ASP A 199 -15.37 2.39 -2.14
C ASP A 199 -16.03 1.93 -3.45
N PHE A 200 -16.94 0.98 -3.37
CA PHE A 200 -17.64 0.41 -4.52
C PHE A 200 -18.59 1.41 -5.20
N GLU A 201 -19.06 2.45 -4.50
CA GLU A 201 -19.89 3.49 -5.11
C GLU A 201 -19.09 4.32 -6.13
N LYS A 202 -17.79 4.50 -5.88
CA LYS A 202 -16.87 5.18 -6.80
C LYS A 202 -16.32 4.27 -7.91
N LEU A 203 -16.58 2.96 -7.83
CA LEU A 203 -16.09 1.95 -8.76
C LEU A 203 -17.27 1.15 -9.35
N PRO A 204 -18.16 1.78 -10.13
CA PRO A 204 -19.32 1.10 -10.67
C PRO A 204 -18.89 -0.02 -11.62
N PHE A 205 -19.49 -1.21 -11.41
CA PHE A 205 -19.26 -2.35 -12.29
C PHE A 205 -19.66 -2.03 -13.73
N ASN A 206 -18.72 -2.19 -14.65
CA ASN A 206 -18.98 -1.99 -16.08
C ASN A 206 -19.86 -3.12 -16.60
N LYS A 207 -21.09 -2.80 -17.04
CA LYS A 207 -22.06 -3.81 -17.51
C LYS A 207 -21.73 -4.39 -18.89
N SER A 208 -20.85 -3.76 -19.65
CA SER A 208 -20.51 -4.19 -21.01
C SER A 208 -19.01 -4.35 -21.18
N LEU A 209 -18.60 -5.41 -21.87
CA LEU A 209 -17.21 -5.55 -22.31
C LEU A 209 -16.97 -4.67 -23.54
N PRO A 210 -15.75 -4.09 -23.67
CA PRO A 210 -15.37 -3.43 -24.93
C PRO A 210 -15.50 -4.38 -26.12
N THR A 211 -16.05 -3.88 -27.23
CA THR A 211 -16.30 -4.66 -28.45
C THR A 211 -15.27 -4.36 -29.54
N THR A 212 -14.04 -4.08 -29.16
CA THR A 212 -12.94 -3.82 -30.10
C THR A 212 -12.46 -5.10 -30.77
N LYS A 213 -12.03 -5.02 -32.05
CA LYS A 213 -11.34 -6.14 -32.72
C LYS A 213 -9.92 -6.29 -32.19
N THR A 214 -9.27 -5.16 -31.89
CA THR A 214 -7.94 -5.09 -31.32
C THR A 214 -8.01 -5.42 -29.84
N LEU A 215 -7.14 -6.29 -29.35
CA LEU A 215 -7.02 -6.62 -27.92
C LEU A 215 -6.40 -5.44 -27.15
N GLU A 216 -7.22 -4.73 -26.39
CA GLU A 216 -6.80 -3.59 -25.56
C GLU A 216 -6.32 -4.09 -24.19
N VAL A 217 -5.01 -4.07 -23.97
CA VAL A 217 -4.35 -4.50 -22.73
C VAL A 217 -3.92 -3.26 -21.93
N ILE A 218 -4.09 -3.30 -20.61
CA ILE A 218 -3.69 -2.20 -19.75
C ILE A 218 -2.88 -2.70 -18.54
N SER A 219 -1.88 -1.93 -18.13
CA SER A 219 -1.22 -2.04 -16.83
C SER A 219 -1.14 -0.68 -16.14
N VAL A 220 -1.15 -0.68 -14.81
CA VAL A 220 -1.07 0.54 -14.01
C VAL A 220 -0.04 0.38 -12.91
N GLY A 221 0.97 1.25 -12.91
CA GLY A 221 1.99 1.29 -11.87
C GLY A 221 3.22 2.06 -12.33
N ARG A 222 3.99 2.56 -11.36
CA ARG A 222 5.28 3.21 -11.69
C ARG A 222 6.24 2.22 -12.33
N ALA A 223 7.08 2.69 -13.23
CA ALA A 223 8.22 1.94 -13.72
C ALA A 223 9.15 1.59 -12.54
N HIS A 224 9.31 0.30 -12.32
CA HIS A 224 10.17 -0.26 -11.26
C HIS A 224 10.33 -1.76 -11.55
N TRP A 225 11.53 -2.31 -11.38
CA TRP A 225 11.85 -3.71 -11.69
C TRP A 225 10.87 -4.73 -11.09
N ILE A 226 10.31 -4.43 -9.88
CA ILE A 226 9.35 -5.31 -9.20
C ILE A 226 8.04 -5.50 -9.99
N LYS A 227 7.72 -4.54 -10.89
CA LYS A 227 6.51 -4.60 -11.73
C LYS A 227 6.66 -5.54 -12.93
N GLY A 228 7.90 -5.94 -13.26
CA GLY A 228 8.16 -6.90 -14.32
C GLY A 228 7.67 -6.46 -15.70
N TYR A 229 7.71 -5.16 -15.98
CA TYR A 229 7.27 -4.65 -17.29
C TYR A 229 8.18 -5.11 -18.44
N ASP A 230 9.44 -5.43 -18.15
CA ASP A 230 10.35 -6.13 -19.06
C ASP A 230 9.76 -7.45 -19.54
N ASN A 231 9.23 -8.28 -18.63
CA ASN A 231 8.57 -9.53 -18.97
C ASN A 231 7.26 -9.31 -19.76
N ALA A 232 6.52 -8.23 -19.43
CA ALA A 232 5.31 -7.87 -20.19
C ALA A 232 5.65 -7.43 -21.62
N LEU A 233 6.71 -6.64 -21.84
CA LEU A 233 7.16 -6.25 -23.17
C LEU A 233 7.65 -7.45 -23.98
N GLN A 234 8.40 -8.38 -23.38
CA GLN A 234 8.78 -9.63 -24.02
C GLN A 234 7.56 -10.49 -24.40
N SER A 235 6.50 -10.51 -23.59
CA SER A 235 5.25 -11.18 -23.95
C SER A 235 4.55 -10.51 -25.14
N CYS A 236 4.64 -9.17 -25.24
CA CYS A 236 4.11 -8.43 -26.39
C CYS A 236 4.88 -8.75 -27.69
N GLN A 237 6.18 -9.00 -27.64
CA GLN A 237 6.94 -9.48 -28.80
C GLN A 237 6.37 -10.81 -29.30
N LEU A 238 6.09 -11.76 -28.40
CA LEU A 238 5.52 -13.05 -28.77
C LEU A 238 4.10 -12.93 -29.37
N LEU A 239 3.28 -11.95 -28.89
CA LEU A 239 1.98 -11.66 -29.51
C LEU A 239 2.15 -11.12 -30.93
N LYS A 240 3.11 -10.21 -31.16
CA LYS A 240 3.42 -9.65 -32.48
C LYS A 240 3.88 -10.73 -33.44
N GLU A 241 4.76 -11.62 -33.03
CA GLU A 241 5.26 -12.74 -33.82
C GLU A 241 4.12 -13.70 -34.26
N GLN A 242 3.07 -13.82 -33.45
CA GLN A 242 1.86 -14.60 -33.75
C GLN A 242 0.78 -13.81 -34.48
N ASN A 243 1.08 -12.58 -34.93
CA ASN A 243 0.15 -11.71 -35.66
C ASN A 243 -1.16 -11.41 -34.90
N ILE A 244 -1.09 -11.37 -33.57
CA ILE A 244 -2.22 -10.93 -32.75
C ILE A 244 -2.33 -9.40 -32.87
N ASP A 245 -3.53 -8.89 -33.20
CA ASP A 245 -3.81 -7.45 -33.19
C ASP A 245 -4.07 -6.99 -31.76
N PHE A 246 -3.14 -6.19 -31.20
CA PHE A 246 -3.21 -5.71 -29.82
C PHE A 246 -2.64 -4.31 -29.65
N LYS A 247 -3.11 -3.63 -28.60
CA LYS A 247 -2.54 -2.40 -28.04
C LYS A 247 -2.30 -2.60 -26.55
N TYR A 248 -1.14 -2.26 -26.08
CA TYR A 248 -0.82 -2.34 -24.66
C TYR A 248 -0.44 -0.98 -24.09
N THR A 249 -1.18 -0.52 -23.10
CA THR A 249 -0.93 0.76 -22.43
C THR A 249 -0.44 0.53 -21.01
N ILE A 250 0.75 1.08 -20.66
CA ILE A 250 1.31 1.07 -19.31
C ILE A 250 1.20 2.48 -18.73
N ILE A 251 0.32 2.65 -17.74
CA ILE A 251 0.12 3.94 -17.05
C ILE A 251 1.10 4.07 -15.89
N GLY A 252 1.89 5.16 -15.89
CA GLY A 252 2.89 5.46 -14.86
C GLY A 252 4.32 5.07 -15.25
N ALA A 253 4.56 4.74 -16.53
CA ALA A 253 5.85 4.30 -17.05
C ALA A 253 6.51 5.28 -18.06
N ALA A 254 5.88 6.43 -18.34
CA ALA A 254 6.52 7.42 -19.21
C ALA A 254 7.83 7.94 -18.61
N GLY A 255 8.83 8.13 -19.46
CA GLY A 255 10.15 8.66 -19.06
C GLY A 255 11.11 7.64 -18.47
N ASP A 256 10.74 6.37 -18.38
CA ASP A 256 11.66 5.30 -18.01
C ASP A 256 12.46 4.87 -19.24
N GLU A 257 13.76 5.16 -19.22
CA GLU A 257 14.65 4.96 -20.36
C GLU A 257 14.84 3.46 -20.68
N GLU A 258 14.90 2.61 -19.68
CA GLU A 258 15.08 1.16 -19.83
C GLU A 258 13.87 0.55 -20.57
N LEU A 259 12.66 0.91 -20.18
CA LEU A 259 11.43 0.43 -20.85
C LEU A 259 11.28 1.04 -22.27
N GLN A 260 11.69 2.29 -22.46
CA GLN A 260 11.69 2.90 -23.81
C GLN A 260 12.66 2.21 -24.74
N PHE A 261 13.87 1.93 -24.26
CA PHE A 261 14.87 1.19 -25.01
C PHE A 261 14.34 -0.22 -25.37
N LEU A 262 13.87 -0.96 -24.39
CA LEU A 262 13.35 -2.32 -24.61
C LEU A 262 12.16 -2.34 -25.57
N ARG A 263 11.25 -1.36 -25.49
CA ARG A 263 10.14 -1.21 -26.46
C ARG A 263 10.66 -1.01 -27.89
N HIS A 264 11.71 -0.21 -28.06
CA HIS A 264 12.33 0.03 -29.36
C HIS A 264 13.06 -1.21 -29.88
N ASP A 265 13.88 -1.85 -29.04
CA ASP A 265 14.66 -3.02 -29.38
C ASP A 265 13.78 -4.20 -29.83
N LEU A 266 12.59 -4.35 -29.23
CA LEU A 266 11.58 -5.35 -29.59
C LEU A 266 10.66 -4.91 -30.76
N GLY A 267 10.84 -3.69 -31.27
CA GLY A 267 10.02 -3.11 -32.36
C GLY A 267 8.53 -3.01 -31.99
N LEU A 268 8.23 -2.54 -30.78
CA LEU A 268 6.87 -2.49 -30.22
C LEU A 268 6.26 -1.09 -30.20
N GLU A 269 6.86 -0.10 -30.88
CA GLU A 269 6.43 1.30 -30.85
C GLU A 269 4.97 1.48 -31.33
N ASN A 270 4.53 0.67 -32.27
CA ASN A 270 3.17 0.69 -32.78
C ASN A 270 2.16 -0.10 -31.92
N HIS A 271 2.62 -0.88 -30.96
CA HIS A 271 1.79 -1.76 -30.12
C HIS A 271 1.74 -1.32 -28.67
N VAL A 272 2.82 -0.74 -28.12
CA VAL A 272 2.97 -0.42 -26.70
C VAL A 272 3.03 1.08 -26.45
N ASN A 273 2.19 1.58 -25.58
CA ASN A 273 2.15 2.97 -25.13
C ASN A 273 2.61 3.08 -23.68
N LEU A 274 3.73 3.80 -23.44
CA LEU A 274 4.20 4.15 -22.09
C LEU A 274 3.74 5.56 -21.78
N ILE A 275 2.75 5.69 -20.86
CA ILE A 275 2.19 6.99 -20.50
C ILE A 275 2.49 7.38 -19.06
N GLY A 276 2.41 8.67 -18.78
CA GLY A 276 2.66 9.24 -17.46
C GLY A 276 1.58 8.89 -16.44
N ARG A 277 1.76 9.40 -15.23
CA ARG A 277 0.75 9.28 -14.17
C ARG A 277 -0.50 10.06 -14.57
N LEU A 278 -1.65 9.48 -14.31
CA LEU A 278 -2.96 10.08 -14.50
C LEU A 278 -3.69 10.24 -13.16
N PRO A 279 -4.66 11.16 -13.09
CA PRO A 279 -5.66 11.17 -12.02
C PRO A 279 -6.38 9.81 -11.93
N GLN A 280 -6.77 9.41 -10.72
CA GLN A 280 -7.36 8.08 -10.47
C GLN A 280 -8.63 7.83 -11.31
N GLU A 281 -9.48 8.83 -11.47
CA GLU A 281 -10.68 8.73 -12.29
C GLU A 281 -10.38 8.42 -13.77
N ASP A 282 -9.32 9.01 -14.33
CA ASP A 282 -8.91 8.75 -15.70
C ASP A 282 -8.29 7.36 -15.86
N VAL A 283 -7.59 6.88 -14.82
CA VAL A 283 -7.11 5.48 -14.76
C VAL A 283 -8.30 4.53 -14.83
N PHE A 284 -9.34 4.75 -14.01
CA PHE A 284 -10.54 3.91 -14.00
C PHE A 284 -11.26 3.89 -15.34
N LYS A 285 -11.46 5.05 -15.98
CA LYS A 285 -12.04 5.15 -17.32
C LYS A 285 -11.24 4.35 -18.37
N ARG A 286 -9.91 4.45 -18.32
CA ARG A 286 -9.04 3.67 -19.22
C ARG A 286 -9.10 2.18 -18.94
N MET A 287 -9.15 1.78 -17.67
CA MET A 287 -9.32 0.37 -17.30
C MET A 287 -10.65 -0.19 -17.82
N GLN A 288 -11.76 0.55 -17.68
CA GLN A 288 -13.07 0.13 -18.18
C GLN A 288 -13.15 0.02 -19.71
N ASN A 289 -12.29 0.74 -20.42
CA ASN A 289 -12.18 0.66 -21.88
C ASN A 289 -11.18 -0.39 -22.38
N ALA A 290 -10.44 -1.04 -21.47
CA ALA A 290 -9.55 -2.14 -21.81
C ALA A 290 -10.28 -3.50 -21.76
N ASN A 291 -9.82 -4.45 -22.57
CA ASN A 291 -10.31 -5.81 -22.52
C ASN A 291 -9.78 -6.57 -21.29
N VAL A 292 -8.54 -6.27 -20.86
CA VAL A 292 -7.88 -6.99 -19.78
C VAL A 292 -6.83 -6.13 -19.09
N LEU A 293 -6.80 -6.19 -17.76
CA LEU A 293 -5.68 -5.71 -16.96
C LEU A 293 -4.60 -6.79 -16.87
N VAL A 294 -3.35 -6.44 -17.16
CA VAL A 294 -2.18 -7.28 -16.95
C VAL A 294 -1.38 -6.79 -15.74
N VAL A 295 -1.04 -7.70 -14.84
CA VAL A 295 -0.10 -7.45 -13.74
C VAL A 295 1.05 -8.45 -13.86
N SER A 296 2.18 -7.97 -14.36
CA SER A 296 3.40 -8.76 -14.59
C SER A 296 4.38 -8.78 -13.42
N SER A 297 3.93 -8.30 -12.25
CA SER A 297 4.79 -8.07 -11.08
C SER A 297 5.53 -9.32 -10.62
N ILE A 298 6.75 -9.12 -10.12
CA ILE A 298 7.59 -10.18 -9.55
C ILE A 298 7.21 -10.44 -8.09
N ALA A 299 6.82 -9.40 -7.36
CA ALA A 299 6.39 -9.51 -5.98
C ALA A 299 5.40 -8.39 -5.60
N GLU A 300 4.32 -8.76 -4.92
CA GLU A 300 3.30 -7.82 -4.43
C GLU A 300 2.86 -8.22 -3.00
N GLY A 301 2.31 -7.25 -2.27
CA GLY A 301 1.50 -7.55 -1.09
C GLY A 301 0.10 -7.98 -1.51
N VAL A 302 -0.72 -6.99 -1.85
CA VAL A 302 -1.95 -7.08 -2.63
C VAL A 302 -1.95 -5.87 -3.55
N PRO A 303 -1.89 -6.03 -4.86
CA PRO A 303 -1.92 -4.89 -5.78
C PRO A 303 -3.33 -4.29 -5.82
N ASN A 304 -3.46 -3.05 -5.35
CA ASN A 304 -4.75 -2.35 -5.35
C ASN A 304 -5.38 -2.30 -6.74
N VAL A 305 -4.56 -2.19 -7.79
CA VAL A 305 -5.03 -2.16 -9.17
C VAL A 305 -5.80 -3.43 -9.58
N VAL A 306 -5.45 -4.59 -9.00
CA VAL A 306 -6.22 -5.84 -9.22
C VAL A 306 -7.58 -5.74 -8.54
N VAL A 307 -7.63 -5.28 -7.30
CA VAL A 307 -8.88 -5.09 -6.56
C VAL A 307 -9.78 -4.08 -7.28
N GLU A 308 -9.20 -2.96 -7.74
CA GLU A 308 -9.89 -1.92 -8.50
C GLU A 308 -10.42 -2.45 -9.85
N ALA A 309 -9.62 -3.23 -10.59
CA ALA A 309 -10.03 -3.84 -11.85
C ALA A 309 -11.19 -4.83 -11.66
N MET A 310 -11.07 -5.72 -10.68
CA MET A 310 -12.13 -6.69 -10.35
C MET A 310 -13.42 -5.99 -9.92
N ALA A 311 -13.33 -4.89 -9.16
CA ALA A 311 -14.48 -4.07 -8.77
C ALA A 311 -15.14 -3.41 -9.98
N LEU A 312 -14.35 -2.85 -10.90
CA LEU A 312 -14.82 -2.26 -12.15
C LEU A 312 -15.35 -3.30 -13.16
N GLY A 313 -15.17 -4.59 -12.90
CA GLY A 313 -15.52 -5.66 -13.82
C GLY A 313 -14.55 -5.78 -15.00
N VAL A 314 -13.30 -5.39 -14.84
CA VAL A 314 -12.24 -5.58 -15.83
C VAL A 314 -11.58 -6.93 -15.60
N PRO A 315 -11.48 -7.82 -16.61
CA PRO A 315 -10.77 -9.07 -16.50
C PRO A 315 -9.30 -8.87 -16.10
N VAL A 316 -8.74 -9.79 -15.32
CA VAL A 316 -7.37 -9.69 -14.83
C VAL A 316 -6.56 -10.93 -15.19
N ILE A 317 -5.40 -10.72 -15.83
CA ILE A 317 -4.33 -11.72 -15.97
C ILE A 317 -3.17 -11.24 -15.11
N SER A 318 -2.74 -12.03 -14.15
CA SER A 318 -1.66 -11.65 -13.24
C SER A 318 -0.63 -12.75 -13.10
N THR A 319 0.60 -12.37 -12.81
CA THR A 319 1.58 -13.30 -12.28
C THR A 319 1.19 -13.76 -10.89
N ALA A 320 1.49 -15.01 -10.54
CA ALA A 320 1.34 -15.57 -9.20
C ALA A 320 2.41 -14.98 -8.27
N CYS A 321 2.17 -13.78 -7.75
CA CYS A 321 3.13 -12.99 -6.98
C CYS A 321 2.55 -12.56 -5.62
N GLY A 322 2.77 -13.38 -4.61
CA GLY A 322 2.41 -13.09 -3.23
C GLY A 322 0.89 -13.01 -3.00
N GLY A 323 0.39 -11.85 -2.53
CA GLY A 323 -1.02 -11.72 -2.17
C GLY A 323 -2.02 -11.75 -3.34
N VAL A 324 -1.57 -11.76 -4.58
CA VAL A 324 -2.45 -11.90 -5.76
C VAL A 324 -3.15 -13.26 -5.77
N GLU A 325 -2.46 -14.32 -5.31
CA GLU A 325 -3.02 -15.68 -5.23
C GLU A 325 -4.17 -15.81 -4.20
N GLU A 326 -4.33 -14.79 -3.33
CA GLU A 326 -5.47 -14.72 -2.42
C GLU A 326 -6.70 -14.08 -3.08
N LEU A 327 -6.47 -13.25 -4.11
CA LEU A 327 -7.50 -12.57 -4.89
C LEU A 327 -7.99 -13.42 -6.06
N ILE A 328 -7.05 -13.98 -6.82
CA ILE A 328 -7.34 -14.67 -8.06
C ILE A 328 -7.29 -16.19 -7.85
N GLU A 329 -8.41 -16.82 -8.14
CA GLU A 329 -8.54 -18.26 -8.35
C GLU A 329 -8.55 -18.52 -9.85
N ASN A 330 -7.51 -19.21 -10.31
CA ASN A 330 -7.23 -19.37 -11.74
C ASN A 330 -8.42 -19.96 -12.51
N ASN A 331 -8.79 -19.34 -13.62
CA ASN A 331 -9.94 -19.66 -14.49
C ASN A 331 -11.34 -19.48 -13.84
N THR A 332 -11.43 -19.07 -12.58
CA THR A 332 -12.71 -18.86 -11.87
C THR A 332 -13.07 -17.36 -11.80
N ASN A 333 -12.10 -16.51 -11.48
CA ASN A 333 -12.30 -15.07 -11.36
C ASN A 333 -11.14 -14.23 -11.92
N GLY A 334 -10.28 -14.84 -12.72
CA GLY A 334 -9.12 -14.28 -13.37
C GLY A 334 -8.13 -15.35 -13.77
N TRP A 335 -6.95 -14.95 -14.23
CA TRP A 335 -5.91 -15.89 -14.67
C TRP A 335 -4.60 -15.62 -13.97
N LEU A 336 -3.92 -16.70 -13.57
CA LEU A 336 -2.61 -16.67 -12.95
C LEU A 336 -1.59 -17.34 -13.87
N VAL A 337 -0.44 -16.69 -14.03
CA VAL A 337 0.72 -17.20 -14.74
C VAL A 337 1.96 -17.15 -13.85
N PRO A 338 2.99 -17.98 -14.10
CA PRO A 338 4.24 -17.90 -13.34
C PRO A 338 4.91 -16.52 -13.48
N THR A 339 5.57 -16.06 -12.42
CA THR A 339 6.42 -14.84 -12.48
C THR A 339 7.61 -15.07 -13.42
N ARG A 340 8.10 -14.00 -14.05
CA ARG A 340 9.27 -14.03 -14.96
C ARG A 340 9.13 -15.04 -16.08
N ASN A 341 7.92 -15.19 -16.60
CA ASN A 341 7.62 -16.09 -17.71
C ASN A 341 6.81 -15.36 -18.81
N PRO A 342 7.50 -14.64 -19.72
CA PRO A 342 6.85 -13.92 -20.82
C PRO A 342 6.01 -14.83 -21.71
N LYS A 343 6.46 -16.08 -21.93
CA LYS A 343 5.75 -17.05 -22.76
C LYS A 343 4.40 -17.42 -22.16
N ALA A 344 4.36 -17.74 -20.87
CA ALA A 344 3.10 -18.06 -20.19
C ALA A 344 2.13 -16.88 -20.17
N LEU A 345 2.65 -15.63 -20.05
CA LEU A 345 1.83 -14.43 -20.12
C LEU A 345 1.26 -14.22 -21.54
N ALA A 346 2.06 -14.39 -22.59
CA ALA A 346 1.59 -14.33 -23.97
C ALA A 346 0.53 -15.38 -24.25
N GLU A 347 0.76 -16.65 -23.87
CA GLU A 347 -0.22 -17.73 -24.03
C GLU A 347 -1.53 -17.45 -23.30
N ALA A 348 -1.49 -16.86 -22.10
CA ALA A 348 -2.69 -16.48 -21.36
C ALA A 348 -3.47 -15.37 -22.09
N LEU A 349 -2.79 -14.37 -22.65
CA LEU A 349 -3.41 -13.31 -23.45
C LEU A 349 -4.05 -13.85 -24.74
N ILE A 350 -3.38 -14.77 -25.44
CA ILE A 350 -3.91 -15.41 -26.66
C ILE A 350 -5.16 -16.21 -26.33
N LYS A 351 -5.10 -17.04 -25.28
CA LYS A 351 -6.27 -17.82 -24.82
C LYS A 351 -7.42 -16.92 -24.43
N PHE A 352 -7.14 -15.86 -23.67
CA PHE A 352 -8.14 -14.87 -23.26
C PHE A 352 -8.85 -14.27 -24.49
N ASN A 353 -8.10 -13.87 -25.51
CA ASN A 353 -8.64 -13.25 -26.73
C ASN A 353 -9.56 -14.19 -27.52
N GLN A 354 -9.42 -15.51 -27.33
CA GLN A 354 -10.23 -16.54 -27.98
C GLN A 354 -11.44 -17.02 -27.17
N LEU A 355 -11.57 -16.55 -25.90
CA LEU A 355 -12.65 -17.01 -25.03
C LEU A 355 -14.02 -16.49 -25.50
N PRO A 356 -15.08 -17.30 -25.34
CA PRO A 356 -16.44 -16.82 -25.51
C PRO A 356 -16.76 -15.67 -24.57
N LYS A 357 -17.47 -14.65 -25.04
CA LYS A 357 -17.89 -13.50 -24.23
C LYS A 357 -18.63 -13.91 -22.96
N SER A 358 -19.46 -14.96 -23.03
CA SER A 358 -20.19 -15.49 -21.87
C SER A 358 -19.26 -16.04 -20.79
N THR A 359 -18.15 -16.69 -21.16
CA THR A 359 -17.13 -17.17 -20.22
C THR A 359 -16.45 -15.99 -19.52
N ILE A 360 -16.04 -14.99 -20.28
CA ILE A 360 -15.41 -13.78 -19.72
C ILE A 360 -16.38 -13.09 -18.77
N GLU A 361 -17.67 -12.96 -19.13
CA GLU A 361 -18.69 -12.34 -18.29
C GLU A 361 -18.87 -13.08 -16.95
N ASN A 362 -18.93 -14.38 -16.94
CA ASN A 362 -19.03 -15.17 -15.72
C ASN A 362 -17.82 -14.94 -14.80
N ILE A 363 -16.62 -14.89 -15.37
CA ILE A 363 -15.36 -14.64 -14.63
C ILE A 363 -15.36 -13.23 -14.01
N ARG A 364 -15.77 -12.20 -14.76
CA ARG A 364 -15.90 -10.82 -14.27
C ARG A 364 -16.85 -10.71 -13.08
N ILE A 365 -18.04 -11.31 -13.20
CA ILE A 365 -19.05 -11.32 -12.13
C ILE A 365 -18.51 -12.03 -10.89
N SER A 366 -17.83 -13.17 -11.08
CA SER A 366 -17.19 -13.91 -9.98
C SER A 366 -16.10 -13.07 -9.29
N ALA A 367 -15.26 -12.38 -10.09
CA ALA A 367 -14.23 -11.47 -9.61
C ALA A 367 -14.81 -10.33 -8.77
N HIS A 368 -15.83 -9.66 -9.29
CA HIS A 368 -16.51 -8.56 -8.61
C HIS A 368 -17.09 -8.99 -7.27
N LYS A 369 -17.86 -10.09 -7.23
CA LYS A 369 -18.44 -10.63 -5.99
C LYS A 369 -17.38 -10.94 -4.95
N LYS A 370 -16.23 -11.49 -5.36
CA LYS A 370 -15.13 -11.81 -4.44
C LYS A 370 -14.56 -10.57 -3.77
N VAL A 371 -14.24 -9.53 -4.56
CA VAL A 371 -13.66 -8.31 -3.98
C VAL A 371 -14.69 -7.51 -3.20
N GLU A 372 -15.95 -7.48 -3.59
CA GLU A 372 -17.04 -6.86 -2.83
C GLU A 372 -17.16 -7.47 -1.43
N ALA A 373 -17.11 -8.80 -1.33
CA ALA A 373 -17.20 -9.51 -0.04
C ALA A 373 -15.96 -9.30 0.86
N GLN A 374 -14.77 -9.09 0.28
CA GLN A 374 -13.51 -9.09 1.03
C GLN A 374 -12.86 -7.72 1.19
N HIS A 375 -13.12 -6.79 0.25
CA HIS A 375 -12.41 -5.53 0.09
C HIS A 375 -13.29 -4.28 0.26
N SER A 376 -14.44 -4.38 0.93
CA SER A 376 -15.22 -3.18 1.26
C SER A 376 -14.53 -2.33 2.32
N GLU A 377 -14.69 -1.00 2.24
CA GLU A 377 -14.17 -0.07 3.25
C GLU A 377 -14.72 -0.40 4.65
N THR A 378 -16.02 -0.69 4.74
CA THR A 378 -16.67 -1.05 6.00
C THR A 378 -15.99 -2.25 6.65
N LYS A 379 -15.71 -3.30 5.87
CA LYS A 379 -15.02 -4.49 6.37
C LYS A 379 -13.59 -4.18 6.80
N MET A 380 -12.84 -3.43 6.01
CA MET A 380 -11.48 -3.02 6.36
C MET A 380 -11.46 -2.27 7.70
N ILE A 381 -12.37 -1.33 7.91
CA ILE A 381 -12.44 -0.55 9.15
C ILE A 381 -12.81 -1.45 10.34
N ALA A 382 -13.81 -2.32 10.19
CA ALA A 382 -14.21 -3.24 11.24
C ALA A 382 -13.09 -4.20 11.65
N ASP A 383 -12.36 -4.77 10.68
CA ASP A 383 -11.22 -5.66 10.92
C ASP A 383 -10.05 -4.91 11.59
N MET A 384 -9.81 -3.66 11.20
CA MET A 384 -8.78 -2.83 11.82
C MET A 384 -9.12 -2.46 13.26
N GLU A 385 -10.38 -2.09 13.55
CA GLU A 385 -10.85 -1.84 14.92
C GLU A 385 -10.75 -3.10 15.79
N ALA A 386 -11.03 -4.28 15.23
CA ALA A 386 -10.87 -5.55 15.94
C ALA A 386 -9.41 -5.76 16.36
N LEU A 387 -8.44 -5.46 15.48
CA LEU A 387 -7.02 -5.50 15.81
C LEU A 387 -6.68 -4.51 16.93
N TYR A 388 -7.16 -3.24 16.84
CA TYR A 388 -6.92 -2.25 17.90
C TYR A 388 -7.44 -2.71 19.25
N LYS A 389 -8.68 -3.21 19.29
CA LYS A 389 -9.31 -3.74 20.51
C LYS A 389 -8.54 -4.93 21.08
N THR A 390 -8.03 -5.82 20.23
CA THR A 390 -7.22 -6.99 20.65
C THR A 390 -5.94 -6.58 21.35
N VAL A 391 -5.19 -5.62 20.80
CA VAL A 391 -3.91 -5.21 21.40
C VAL A 391 -4.07 -4.35 22.65
N ILE A 392 -5.13 -3.54 22.72
CA ILE A 392 -5.43 -2.72 23.90
C ILE A 392 -5.83 -3.62 25.07
N LYS A 393 -6.75 -4.59 24.86
CA LYS A 393 -7.20 -5.53 25.91
C LYS A 393 -6.08 -6.40 26.47
N ALA A 394 -5.08 -6.72 25.68
CA ALA A 394 -3.96 -7.54 26.15
C ALA A 394 -2.99 -6.78 27.07
N LYS A 395 -3.16 -5.46 27.18
CA LYS A 395 -2.34 -4.59 28.05
C LYS A 395 -3.07 -4.10 29.30
N SER A 396 -4.42 -4.20 29.32
CA SER A 396 -5.23 -3.94 30.51
C SER A 396 -5.32 -5.20 31.39
#